data_f78b6c1b0548ea0333631c588a0c9193
#
_entry.id   f78b6c1b0548ea0333631c588a0c9193
#
_cell.length_a   1.000
_cell.length_b   1.000
_cell.length_c   1.000
_cell.angle_alpha   90.00
_cell.angle_beta   90.00
_cell.angle_gamma   90.00
#
_symmetry.space_group_name_H-M   'P 1'
#
loop_
_entity.id
_entity.type
_entity.pdbx_description
1 polymer ?
#
loop_
_entity_poly.entity_id
_entity_poly.type
_entity_poly.pdbx_seq_one_letter_code
_entity_poly.pdbx_strand_id
1 'polypeptide(L)'
;MILAAELKRVVLGILLGGSLGFVYQKLVGCRTGTCPLTATPLRAIIYGAVVGLLFSLSAWSRSGAPTSANKAPDLPQSKESTVATTANVIHLTTGAFDQVKGQSRPVIIDFWAPWCGPCRTQAPILDQVSSLMGERAIVAKVNVDEESGLAGSFGVQAIPTLVVMKGGKVVQRFTGVQEVNTLIKALEAAGA
;
A
#
# COMPACT_ATOMS: atom_id res chain seq x y z
N MET A 1 34.51 4.67 -36.23
CA MET A 1 34.85 3.80 -35.07
C MET A 1 33.80 3.80 -33.96
N ILE A 2 32.95 4.81 -33.82
CA ILE A 2 31.92 4.92 -32.76
C ILE A 2 30.77 3.93 -32.97
N LEU A 3 30.32 3.71 -34.22
CA LEU A 3 29.22 2.79 -34.54
C LEU A 3 29.50 1.31 -34.15
N ALA A 4 30.76 0.87 -34.24
CA ALA A 4 31.13 -0.51 -33.93
C ALA A 4 31.12 -0.79 -32.40
N ALA A 5 31.40 0.19 -31.59
CA ALA A 5 31.34 0.06 -30.12
C ALA A 5 29.89 -0.01 -29.61
N GLU A 6 28.99 0.78 -30.18
CA GLU A 6 27.57 0.76 -29.83
C GLU A 6 26.90 -0.55 -30.27
N LEU A 7 27.23 -1.03 -31.48
CA LEU A 7 26.71 -2.31 -31.95
C LEU A 7 27.14 -3.48 -31.06
N LYS A 8 28.38 -3.47 -30.54
CA LYS A 8 28.86 -4.49 -29.62
C LYS A 8 28.08 -4.47 -28.27
N ARG A 9 27.76 -3.30 -27.74
CA ARG A 9 26.98 -3.17 -26.50
C ARG A 9 25.55 -3.70 -26.66
N VAL A 10 24.90 -3.37 -27.76
CA VAL A 10 23.54 -3.84 -28.04
C VAL A 10 23.51 -5.37 -28.24
N VAL A 11 24.47 -5.91 -28.99
CA VAL A 11 24.58 -7.36 -29.19
C VAL A 11 24.87 -8.08 -27.87
N LEU A 12 25.76 -7.52 -27.03
CA LEU A 12 26.06 -8.09 -25.72
C LEU A 12 24.83 -8.06 -24.79
N GLY A 13 24.05 -6.99 -24.80
CA GLY A 13 22.81 -6.88 -24.02
C GLY A 13 21.75 -7.92 -24.44
N ILE A 14 21.59 -8.15 -25.73
CA ILE A 14 20.66 -9.16 -26.26
C ILE A 14 21.12 -10.59 -25.89
N LEU A 15 22.41 -10.87 -25.98
CA LEU A 15 22.97 -12.19 -25.66
C LEU A 15 22.88 -12.48 -24.16
N LEU A 16 23.21 -11.51 -23.30
CA LEU A 16 23.10 -11.65 -21.84
C LEU A 16 21.65 -11.75 -21.37
N GLY A 17 20.75 -10.93 -21.90
CA GLY A 17 19.34 -10.97 -21.56
C GLY A 17 18.66 -12.26 -22.02
N GLY A 18 18.98 -12.74 -23.22
CA GLY A 18 18.44 -14.00 -23.75
C GLY A 18 18.94 -15.22 -22.96
N SER A 19 20.23 -15.28 -22.64
CA SER A 19 20.79 -16.39 -21.83
C SER A 19 20.26 -16.40 -20.40
N LEU A 20 20.12 -15.23 -19.77
CA LEU A 20 19.57 -15.12 -18.42
C LEU A 20 18.08 -15.51 -18.37
N GLY A 21 17.29 -15.13 -19.39
CA GLY A 21 15.89 -15.55 -19.53
C GLY A 21 15.73 -17.06 -19.69
N PHE A 22 16.64 -17.69 -20.44
CA PHE A 22 16.65 -19.15 -20.60
C PHE A 22 17.02 -19.89 -19.31
N VAL A 23 18.04 -19.41 -18.59
CA VAL A 23 18.43 -19.98 -17.28
C VAL A 23 17.33 -19.81 -16.26
N TYR A 24 16.71 -18.63 -16.20
CA TYR A 24 15.57 -18.36 -15.31
C TYR A 24 14.40 -19.32 -15.55
N GLN A 25 14.08 -19.59 -16.82
CA GLN A 25 13.04 -20.56 -17.17
C GLN A 25 13.36 -21.98 -16.69
N LYS A 26 14.63 -22.40 -16.74
CA LYS A 26 15.05 -23.72 -16.23
C LYS A 26 15.00 -23.84 -14.71
N LEU A 27 15.26 -22.75 -14.01
CA LEU A 27 15.33 -22.74 -12.54
C LEU A 27 13.97 -22.50 -11.87
N VAL A 28 13.11 -21.63 -12.46
CA VAL A 28 11.87 -21.17 -11.86
C VAL A 28 10.63 -21.61 -12.66
N GLY A 29 10.82 -22.15 -13.86
CA GLY A 29 9.73 -22.57 -14.74
C GLY A 29 8.81 -23.59 -14.08
N CYS A 30 7.52 -23.25 -13.98
CA CYS A 30 6.50 -24.12 -13.39
C CYS A 30 6.43 -25.45 -14.14
N ARG A 31 6.64 -26.56 -13.42
CA ARG A 31 6.56 -27.93 -13.90
C ARG A 31 5.13 -28.35 -14.33
N THR A 32 4.12 -27.52 -14.05
CA THR A 32 2.68 -27.84 -14.22
C THR A 32 2.01 -27.15 -15.41
N GLY A 33 2.75 -26.42 -16.28
CA GLY A 33 2.22 -25.90 -17.55
C GLY A 33 1.12 -24.82 -17.46
N THR A 34 0.78 -24.33 -16.27
CA THR A 34 -0.37 -23.42 -16.05
C THR A 34 -0.01 -21.93 -16.09
N CYS A 35 1.27 -21.56 -16.33
CA CYS A 35 1.68 -20.15 -16.45
C CYS A 35 1.61 -19.68 -17.92
N PRO A 36 0.68 -18.81 -18.30
CA PRO A 36 0.48 -18.38 -19.68
C PRO A 36 1.65 -17.57 -20.29
N LEU A 37 2.52 -16.99 -19.44
CA LEU A 37 3.67 -16.19 -19.90
C LEU A 37 4.93 -17.01 -20.24
N THR A 38 5.11 -18.20 -19.68
CA THR A 38 6.33 -19.00 -19.79
C THR A 38 6.13 -20.35 -20.49
N ALA A 39 4.95 -20.58 -21.07
CA ALA A 39 4.56 -21.85 -21.67
C ALA A 39 5.40 -22.28 -22.89
N THR A 40 6.16 -21.36 -23.52
CA THR A 40 7.04 -21.68 -24.65
C THR A 40 8.42 -21.03 -24.47
N PRO A 41 9.53 -21.76 -24.73
CA PRO A 41 10.88 -21.24 -24.59
C PRO A 41 11.14 -20.01 -25.48
N LEU A 42 10.47 -19.95 -26.63
CA LEU A 42 10.59 -18.85 -27.55
C LEU A 42 10.08 -17.52 -26.98
N ARG A 43 8.99 -17.53 -26.22
CA ARG A 43 8.44 -16.33 -25.59
C ARG A 43 9.37 -15.80 -24.50
N ALA A 44 9.97 -16.67 -23.69
CA ALA A 44 10.92 -16.26 -22.65
C ALA A 44 12.18 -15.60 -23.24
N ILE A 45 12.67 -16.11 -24.37
CA ILE A 45 13.81 -15.53 -25.10
C ILE A 45 13.44 -14.15 -25.66
N ILE A 46 12.25 -14.00 -26.25
CA ILE A 46 11.79 -12.72 -26.81
C ILE A 46 11.63 -11.67 -25.70
N TYR A 47 11.03 -12.03 -24.56
CA TYR A 47 10.89 -11.10 -23.43
C TYR A 47 12.27 -10.69 -22.86
N GLY A 48 13.19 -11.62 -22.69
CA GLY A 48 14.55 -11.33 -22.24
C GLY A 48 15.30 -10.40 -23.20
N ALA A 49 15.15 -10.62 -24.51
CA ALA A 49 15.76 -9.78 -25.53
C ALA A 49 15.18 -8.36 -25.55
N VAL A 50 13.85 -8.21 -25.41
CA VAL A 50 13.17 -6.91 -25.38
C VAL A 50 13.55 -6.12 -24.13
N VAL A 51 13.58 -6.76 -22.95
CA VAL A 51 14.02 -6.11 -21.72
C VAL A 51 15.48 -5.70 -21.79
N GLY A 52 16.36 -6.55 -22.31
CA GLY A 52 17.78 -6.24 -22.51
C GLY A 52 17.98 -5.05 -23.48
N LEU A 53 17.18 -4.96 -24.54
CA LEU A 53 17.21 -3.84 -25.48
C LEU A 53 16.76 -2.53 -24.82
N LEU A 54 15.66 -2.55 -24.05
CA LEU A 54 15.15 -1.37 -23.34
C LEU A 54 16.14 -0.87 -22.29
N PHE A 55 16.83 -1.79 -21.59
CA PHE A 55 17.85 -1.42 -20.61
C PHE A 55 19.09 -0.79 -21.27
N SER A 56 19.45 -1.26 -22.46
CA SER A 56 20.56 -0.69 -23.24
C SER A 56 20.26 0.72 -23.75
N LEU A 57 18.98 1.01 -24.08
CA LEU A 57 18.53 2.32 -24.54
C LEU A 57 18.41 3.34 -23.38
N SER A 58 18.04 2.88 -22.17
CA SER A 58 17.92 3.75 -20.99
C SER A 58 19.26 4.17 -20.39
N ALA A 59 20.36 3.48 -20.72
CA ALA A 59 21.71 3.84 -20.29
C ALA A 59 22.27 5.10 -20.99
N TRP A 60 21.63 5.57 -22.06
CA TRP A 60 22.10 6.75 -22.79
C TRP A 60 21.73 8.07 -22.12
N SER A 61 20.76 8.11 -21.24
CA SER A 61 20.34 9.36 -20.58
C SER A 61 21.14 9.74 -19.31
N ARG A 62 22.24 9.05 -19.01
CA ARG A 62 23.05 9.28 -17.81
C ARG A 62 24.50 9.68 -18.06
N SER A 63 24.78 10.42 -19.14
CA SER A 63 26.08 11.07 -19.34
C SER A 63 25.93 12.56 -19.13
N GLY A 64 26.06 12.99 -17.88
CA GLY A 64 26.05 14.41 -17.53
C GLY A 64 26.03 14.60 -16.03
N ALA A 65 27.10 14.22 -15.31
CA ALA A 65 27.37 14.79 -14.00
C ALA A 65 28.45 15.84 -14.15
N PRO A 66 28.36 16.96 -13.39
CA PRO A 66 29.44 17.20 -12.45
C PRO A 66 28.93 17.39 -11.03
N THR A 67 29.67 16.74 -10.16
CA THR A 67 29.92 16.99 -8.76
C THR A 67 29.71 18.45 -8.37
N SER A 68 28.76 18.71 -7.48
CA SER A 68 28.89 19.79 -6.51
C SER A 68 28.21 19.37 -5.23
N ALA A 69 29.03 19.11 -4.24
CA ALA A 69 28.64 19.04 -2.85
C ALA A 69 28.01 20.37 -2.45
N ASN A 70 26.72 20.36 -2.16
CA ASN A 70 26.11 21.40 -1.35
C ASN A 70 25.19 20.74 -0.33
N LYS A 71 25.72 20.75 0.90
CA LYS A 71 25.04 20.66 2.18
C LYS A 71 23.65 21.29 2.08
N ALA A 72 22.64 20.45 2.24
CA ALA A 72 21.25 20.88 2.40
C ALA A 72 21.19 21.79 3.65
N PRO A 73 20.66 23.00 3.55
CA PRO A 73 20.22 23.71 4.73
C PRO A 73 18.97 23.02 5.28
N ASP A 74 18.96 22.79 6.59
CA ASP A 74 17.76 22.49 7.34
C ASP A 74 16.67 23.53 6.98
N LEU A 75 15.68 23.10 6.20
CA LEU A 75 14.44 23.85 6.09
C LEU A 75 13.63 23.53 7.36
N PRO A 76 13.26 24.55 8.13
CA PRO A 76 12.29 24.35 9.19
C PRO A 76 11.00 23.85 8.52
N GLN A 77 10.49 22.71 9.02
CA GLN A 77 9.15 22.26 8.71
C GLN A 77 8.20 23.39 9.11
N SER A 78 7.85 24.20 8.13
CA SER A 78 6.79 25.17 8.29
C SER A 78 5.53 24.40 8.60
N LYS A 79 5.05 24.57 9.81
CA LYS A 79 3.66 24.29 10.20
C LYS A 79 2.78 25.02 9.20
N GLU A 80 2.34 24.32 8.18
CA GLU A 80 1.27 24.80 7.33
C GLU A 80 -0.02 24.65 8.14
N SER A 81 -0.31 25.74 8.84
CA SER A 81 -1.59 25.97 9.50
C SER A 81 -2.61 26.28 8.43
N THR A 82 -3.07 25.26 7.75
CA THR A 82 -4.35 25.30 7.06
C THR A 82 -5.36 24.77 8.04
N VAL A 83 -6.40 25.53 8.33
CA VAL A 83 -7.54 25.20 9.18
C VAL A 83 -8.11 23.84 8.74
N ALA A 84 -7.49 22.78 9.21
CA ALA A 84 -8.06 21.45 9.18
C ALA A 84 -8.85 21.32 10.47
N THR A 85 -10.17 21.29 10.37
CA THR A 85 -11.04 20.66 11.35
C THR A 85 -10.36 19.35 11.72
N THR A 86 -9.82 19.28 12.94
CA THR A 86 -8.92 18.19 13.36
C THR A 86 -9.74 16.92 13.40
N ALA A 87 -9.71 16.14 12.33
CA ALA A 87 -10.23 14.79 12.32
C ALA A 87 -9.44 14.02 13.38
N ASN A 88 -10.09 13.71 14.50
CA ASN A 88 -9.44 13.03 15.61
C ASN A 88 -9.49 11.51 15.40
N VAL A 89 -8.82 11.05 14.34
CA VAL A 89 -8.69 9.61 14.07
C VAL A 89 -7.51 9.07 14.87
N ILE A 90 -7.78 8.12 15.75
CA ILE A 90 -6.82 7.56 16.69
C ILE A 90 -6.09 6.37 16.04
N HIS A 91 -4.76 6.37 16.06
CA HIS A 91 -3.99 5.16 15.77
C HIS A 91 -4.00 4.23 16.98
N LEU A 92 -4.64 3.08 16.82
CA LEU A 92 -4.93 2.15 17.90
C LEU A 92 -3.93 1.01 17.90
N THR A 93 -3.24 0.85 19.03
CA THR A 93 -2.37 -0.30 19.31
C THR A 93 -3.06 -1.29 20.23
N THR A 94 -2.55 -2.51 20.31
CA THR A 94 -3.05 -3.54 21.23
C THR A 94 -3.07 -3.03 22.68
N GLY A 95 -2.03 -2.29 23.10
CA GLY A 95 -1.96 -1.74 24.46
C GLY A 95 -2.98 -0.64 24.76
N ALA A 96 -3.43 0.11 23.75
CA ALA A 96 -4.44 1.15 23.88
C ALA A 96 -5.87 0.63 23.65
N PHE A 97 -6.02 -0.59 23.14
CA PHE A 97 -7.33 -1.16 22.77
C PHE A 97 -8.29 -1.26 23.97
N ASP A 98 -7.80 -1.68 25.12
CA ASP A 98 -8.65 -1.81 26.32
C ASP A 98 -9.25 -0.47 26.79
N GLN A 99 -8.54 0.64 26.56
CA GLN A 99 -9.04 1.99 26.87
C GLN A 99 -10.20 2.39 25.94
N VAL A 100 -10.12 1.98 24.67
CA VAL A 100 -11.15 2.26 23.66
C VAL A 100 -12.34 1.31 23.83
N LYS A 101 -12.08 0.03 24.14
CA LYS A 101 -13.10 -1.00 24.35
C LYS A 101 -14.07 -0.64 25.50
N GLY A 102 -13.56 -0.03 26.56
CA GLY A 102 -14.37 0.35 27.74
C GLY A 102 -15.24 1.60 27.57
N GLN A 103 -15.15 2.29 26.42
CA GLN A 103 -15.87 3.55 26.20
C GLN A 103 -17.40 3.33 26.09
N SER A 104 -18.14 4.29 26.65
CA SER A 104 -19.60 4.33 26.51
C SER A 104 -20.06 4.79 25.13
N ARG A 105 -19.19 5.50 24.38
CA ARG A 105 -19.42 5.94 23.00
C ARG A 105 -19.19 4.80 22.03
N PRO A 106 -19.90 4.73 20.90
CA PRO A 106 -19.57 3.77 19.85
C PRO A 106 -18.21 4.10 19.24
N VAL A 107 -17.52 3.04 18.81
CA VAL A 107 -16.18 3.09 18.22
C VAL A 107 -16.24 2.44 16.86
N ILE A 108 -15.68 3.09 15.85
CA ILE A 108 -15.39 2.46 14.58
C ILE A 108 -13.88 2.22 14.46
N ILE A 109 -13.49 1.01 14.12
CA ILE A 109 -12.09 0.60 13.95
C ILE A 109 -11.88 0.19 12.50
N ASP A 110 -10.96 0.86 11.80
CA ASP A 110 -10.53 0.53 10.44
C ASP A 110 -9.24 -0.29 10.50
N PHE A 111 -9.30 -1.51 10.03
CA PHE A 111 -8.14 -2.38 9.83
C PHE A 111 -7.56 -2.15 8.44
N TRP A 112 -6.34 -1.63 8.38
CA TRP A 112 -5.70 -1.14 7.17
C TRP A 112 -4.21 -1.51 7.09
N ALA A 113 -3.58 -1.29 5.92
CA ALA A 113 -2.13 -1.34 5.75
C ALA A 113 -1.64 -0.29 4.74
N PRO A 114 -0.37 0.14 4.80
CA PRO A 114 0.18 1.18 3.89
C PRO A 114 0.14 0.78 2.41
N TRP A 115 0.33 -0.49 2.11
CA TRP A 115 0.32 -1.04 0.75
C TRP A 115 -1.10 -1.24 0.17
N CYS A 116 -2.14 -1.12 0.99
CA CYS A 116 -3.53 -1.35 0.60
C CYS A 116 -4.09 -0.16 -0.18
N GLY A 117 -4.32 -0.35 -1.48
CA GLY A 117 -4.91 0.68 -2.35
C GLY A 117 -6.29 1.15 -1.90
N PRO A 118 -7.27 0.24 -1.70
CA PRO A 118 -8.61 0.60 -1.23
C PRO A 118 -8.62 1.28 0.14
N CYS A 119 -7.68 0.93 1.04
CA CYS A 119 -7.57 1.57 2.36
C CYS A 119 -7.21 3.06 2.25
N ARG A 120 -6.41 3.45 1.25
CA ARG A 120 -6.11 4.87 0.97
C ARG A 120 -7.35 5.65 0.53
N THR A 121 -8.29 5.00 -0.15
CA THR A 121 -9.60 5.59 -0.50
C THR A 121 -10.49 5.72 0.73
N GLN A 122 -10.41 4.77 1.68
CA GLN A 122 -11.18 4.79 2.92
C GLN A 122 -10.72 5.88 3.88
N ALA A 123 -9.43 6.21 3.91
CA ALA A 123 -8.85 7.14 4.88
C ALA A 123 -9.55 8.52 4.91
N PRO A 124 -9.70 9.27 3.80
CA PRO A 124 -10.38 10.56 3.81
C PRO A 124 -11.88 10.46 4.19
N ILE A 125 -12.51 9.33 3.96
CA ILE A 125 -13.88 9.07 4.38
C ILE A 125 -13.97 8.99 5.91
N LEU A 126 -13.01 8.32 6.54
CA LEU A 126 -12.94 8.24 8.00
C LEU A 126 -12.64 9.60 8.65
N ASP A 127 -11.82 10.42 8.01
CA ASP A 127 -11.56 11.79 8.46
C ASP A 127 -12.85 12.62 8.45
N GLN A 128 -13.68 12.48 7.41
CA GLN A 128 -14.99 13.13 7.33
C GLN A 128 -15.95 12.59 8.40
N VAL A 129 -16.03 11.27 8.59
CA VAL A 129 -16.86 10.65 9.64
C VAL A 129 -16.44 11.16 11.01
N SER A 130 -15.14 11.19 11.30
CA SER A 130 -14.60 11.70 12.56
C SER A 130 -14.99 13.16 12.80
N SER A 131 -14.88 14.00 11.76
CA SER A 131 -15.27 15.41 11.84
C SER A 131 -16.77 15.60 12.09
N LEU A 132 -17.63 14.82 11.40
CA LEU A 132 -19.07 14.91 11.51
C LEU A 132 -19.61 14.33 12.83
N MET A 133 -19.00 13.27 13.31
CA MET A 133 -19.38 12.63 14.57
C MET A 133 -18.84 13.37 15.80
N GLY A 134 -17.67 14.02 15.66
CA GLY A 134 -17.04 14.73 16.77
C GLY A 134 -16.88 13.83 18.01
N GLU A 135 -17.36 14.30 19.16
CA GLU A 135 -17.27 13.53 20.41
C GLU A 135 -18.33 12.44 20.57
N ARG A 136 -19.30 12.32 19.64
CA ARG A 136 -20.36 11.30 19.71
C ARG A 136 -19.84 9.89 19.47
N ALA A 137 -18.78 9.75 18.65
CA ALA A 137 -18.16 8.47 18.34
C ALA A 137 -16.65 8.58 18.32
N ILE A 138 -15.97 7.45 18.47
CA ILE A 138 -14.52 7.33 18.31
C ILE A 138 -14.23 6.69 16.95
N VAL A 139 -13.34 7.32 16.18
CA VAL A 139 -12.82 6.76 14.92
C VAL A 139 -11.37 6.36 15.17
N ALA A 140 -11.07 5.07 14.96
CA ALA A 140 -9.74 4.52 15.19
C ALA A 140 -9.26 3.72 13.97
N LYS A 141 -7.94 3.60 13.83
CA LYS A 141 -7.27 2.84 12.76
C LYS A 141 -6.26 1.88 13.36
N VAL A 142 -6.22 0.65 12.86
CA VAL A 142 -5.29 -0.41 13.26
C VAL A 142 -4.48 -0.82 12.03
N ASN A 143 -3.17 -0.69 12.09
CA ASN A 143 -2.28 -1.22 11.05
C ASN A 143 -2.12 -2.73 11.27
N VAL A 144 -2.60 -3.54 10.32
CA VAL A 144 -2.58 -5.02 10.46
C VAL A 144 -1.18 -5.61 10.39
N ASP A 145 -0.21 -4.89 9.80
CA ASP A 145 1.18 -5.33 9.75
C ASP A 145 1.87 -5.19 11.12
N GLU A 146 1.52 -4.14 11.88
CA GLU A 146 2.07 -3.83 13.19
C GLU A 146 1.30 -4.56 14.31
N GLU A 147 -0.03 -4.65 14.16
CA GLU A 147 -0.97 -5.15 15.19
C GLU A 147 -1.68 -6.43 14.70
N SER A 148 -0.91 -7.39 14.18
CA SER A 148 -1.44 -8.63 13.60
C SER A 148 -2.23 -9.48 14.62
N GLY A 149 -1.83 -9.46 15.89
CA GLY A 149 -2.55 -10.14 16.97
C GLY A 149 -3.94 -9.55 17.20
N LEU A 150 -4.05 -8.20 17.20
CA LEU A 150 -5.32 -7.51 17.34
C LEU A 150 -6.21 -7.78 16.10
N ALA A 151 -5.67 -7.66 14.89
CA ALA A 151 -6.38 -7.99 13.66
C ALA A 151 -6.89 -9.44 13.64
N GLY A 152 -6.05 -10.38 14.10
CA GLY A 152 -6.42 -11.79 14.26
C GLY A 152 -7.54 -12.02 15.26
N SER A 153 -7.55 -11.32 16.40
CA SER A 153 -8.61 -11.42 17.43
C SER A 153 -9.97 -10.95 16.92
N PHE A 154 -9.98 -10.03 15.94
CA PHE A 154 -11.17 -9.60 15.21
C PHE A 154 -11.50 -10.48 14.01
N GLY A 155 -10.69 -11.48 13.68
CA GLY A 155 -10.89 -12.35 12.52
C GLY A 155 -10.83 -11.58 11.19
N VAL A 156 -9.93 -10.63 11.05
CA VAL A 156 -9.74 -9.83 9.83
C VAL A 156 -9.06 -10.70 8.78
N GLN A 157 -9.76 -10.95 7.66
CA GLN A 157 -9.26 -11.77 6.53
C GLN A 157 -8.98 -10.93 5.28
N ALA A 158 -9.50 -9.72 5.21
CA ALA A 158 -9.31 -8.80 4.09
C ALA A 158 -9.29 -7.36 4.60
N ILE A 159 -8.66 -6.45 3.88
CA ILE A 159 -8.60 -5.02 4.22
C ILE A 159 -9.03 -4.15 3.02
N PRO A 160 -9.69 -2.99 3.28
CA PRO A 160 -10.10 -2.51 4.60
C PRO A 160 -11.24 -3.36 5.19
N THR A 161 -11.19 -3.57 6.50
CA THR A 161 -12.31 -4.08 7.30
C THR A 161 -12.62 -3.06 8.38
N LEU A 162 -13.88 -2.62 8.44
CA LEU A 162 -14.35 -1.69 9.44
C LEU A 162 -15.25 -2.41 10.43
N VAL A 163 -14.98 -2.20 11.72
CA VAL A 163 -15.73 -2.82 12.82
C VAL A 163 -16.31 -1.73 13.70
N VAL A 164 -17.63 -1.73 13.84
CA VAL A 164 -18.34 -0.85 14.79
C VAL A 164 -18.53 -1.61 16.09
N MET A 165 -18.12 -0.98 17.19
CA MET A 165 -18.21 -1.53 18.54
C MET A 165 -18.99 -0.61 19.47
N LYS A 166 -19.66 -1.20 20.47
CA LYS A 166 -20.30 -0.51 21.59
C LYS A 166 -20.15 -1.33 22.85
N GLY A 167 -19.66 -0.71 23.92
CA GLY A 167 -19.47 -1.40 25.21
C GLY A 167 -18.65 -2.69 25.11
N GLY A 168 -17.59 -2.68 24.31
CA GLY A 168 -16.70 -3.83 24.10
C GLY A 168 -17.24 -4.93 23.18
N LYS A 169 -18.44 -4.78 22.62
CA LYS A 169 -19.04 -5.76 21.71
C LYS A 169 -19.06 -5.25 20.27
N VAL A 170 -18.76 -6.11 19.34
CA VAL A 170 -18.92 -5.83 17.90
C VAL A 170 -20.41 -5.82 17.58
N VAL A 171 -20.91 -4.69 17.05
CA VAL A 171 -22.31 -4.52 16.67
C VAL A 171 -22.50 -4.56 15.16
N GLN A 172 -21.48 -4.16 14.41
CA GLN A 172 -21.52 -4.22 12.93
C GLN A 172 -20.12 -4.39 12.35
N ARG A 173 -20.06 -4.98 11.17
CA ARG A 173 -18.82 -5.17 10.41
C ARG A 173 -19.06 -4.90 8.94
N PHE A 174 -18.06 -4.28 8.30
CA PHE A 174 -18.02 -4.05 6.86
C PHE A 174 -16.67 -4.54 6.32
N THR A 175 -16.66 -5.04 5.10
CA THR A 175 -15.43 -5.36 4.35
C THR A 175 -15.43 -4.58 3.05
N GLY A 176 -14.30 -3.98 2.72
CA GLY A 176 -14.16 -3.06 1.58
C GLY A 176 -14.54 -1.62 1.92
N VAL A 177 -14.38 -0.74 0.94
CA VAL A 177 -14.61 0.72 1.08
C VAL A 177 -16.09 0.99 1.36
N GLN A 178 -16.35 1.83 2.35
CA GLN A 178 -17.69 2.26 2.76
C GLN A 178 -17.82 3.77 2.64
N GLU A 179 -19.01 4.22 2.30
CA GLU A 179 -19.35 5.65 2.19
C GLU A 179 -19.59 6.29 3.56
N VAL A 180 -19.38 7.61 3.65
CA VAL A 180 -19.60 8.42 4.85
C VAL A 180 -20.96 8.17 5.51
N ASN A 181 -22.03 8.24 4.71
CA ASN A 181 -23.41 8.10 5.22
C ASN A 181 -23.68 6.70 5.78
N THR A 182 -23.08 5.66 5.21
CA THR A 182 -23.20 4.29 5.71
C THR A 182 -22.58 4.14 7.08
N LEU A 183 -21.39 4.73 7.27
CA LEU A 183 -20.66 4.67 8.53
C LEU A 183 -21.34 5.50 9.62
N ILE A 184 -21.85 6.70 9.28
CA ILE A 184 -22.61 7.53 10.21
C ILE A 184 -23.84 6.79 10.72
N LYS A 185 -24.66 6.24 9.81
CA LYS A 185 -25.85 5.45 10.20
C LYS A 185 -25.51 4.27 11.10
N ALA A 186 -24.41 3.59 10.83
CA ALA A 186 -23.95 2.48 11.68
C ALA A 186 -23.57 2.94 13.09
N LEU A 187 -22.89 4.09 13.21
CA LEU A 187 -22.52 4.68 14.49
C LEU A 187 -23.77 5.20 15.24
N GLU A 188 -24.70 5.85 14.57
CA GLU A 188 -25.97 6.30 15.15
C GLU A 188 -26.82 5.11 15.64
N ALA A 189 -26.92 4.06 14.85
CA ALA A 189 -27.60 2.82 15.25
C ALA A 189 -26.91 2.14 16.47
N ALA A 190 -25.60 2.34 16.64
CA ALA A 190 -24.86 1.92 17.83
C ALA A 190 -25.01 2.87 19.02
N GLY A 191 -25.76 3.97 18.88
CA GLY A 191 -26.06 4.93 19.96
C GLY A 191 -25.03 6.06 20.09
N ALA A 192 -24.61 6.61 18.95
CA ALA A 192 -23.80 7.84 18.85
C ALA A 192 -24.65 9.09 18.97
#